data_6affc57e3ef06b8483f855f73a11390b
#
_entry.id   6affc57e3ef06b8483f855f73a11390b
#
_cell.length_a   1.000
_cell.length_b   1.000
_cell.length_c   1.000
_cell.angle_alpha   90.00
_cell.angle_beta   90.00
_cell.angle_gamma   90.00
#
_symmetry.space_group_name_H-M   'P 1'
#
loop_
_entity.id
_entity.type
_entity.pdbx_description
1 polymer ?
#
loop_
_entity_poly.entity_id
_entity_poly.type
_entity_poly.pdbx_seq_one_letter_code
_entity_poly.pdbx_strand_id
1 'polypeptide(L)'
;ITGRFFPKLIENFGNQNPKGVTLFNKYQQLYSATQQTDDIDIIEFNSLIDVIPADPRLSTVSTDKLPSTNNIRSNNAILLQHLKTISSVLSPIADYYDYILIDSHPEVSDVMRSIIYASDYCVSPVKLDRQSSIGVATVIGEINNVNEDIAMLRNALKVGDAYKDTIFAGAMGMMAREYAEELKQTEQYEYNRLRQAGDIFEHYVTEGDGLRVAAAERVSVYDVQISNAYKQASQFKNLTIEFMRTCR
;
A
#
# COMPACT_ATOMS: atom_id res chain seq x y z
N ILE A 1 -5.36 7.37 4.49
CA ILE A 1 -4.76 8.55 3.79
C ILE A 1 -5.85 9.55 3.42
N THR A 2 -6.84 9.22 2.59
CA THR A 2 -7.85 10.17 2.10
C THR A 2 -8.52 10.99 3.23
N GLY A 3 -8.90 10.34 4.34
CA GLY A 3 -9.52 11.02 5.48
C GLY A 3 -8.62 11.99 6.22
N ARG A 4 -7.32 11.79 6.13
CA ARG A 4 -6.33 12.68 6.71
C ARG A 4 -6.16 13.95 5.88
N PHE A 5 -5.99 13.80 4.58
CA PHE A 5 -5.72 14.92 3.67
C PHE A 5 -7.00 15.65 3.23
N PHE A 6 -8.08 14.90 3.01
CA PHE A 6 -9.33 15.44 2.48
C PHE A 6 -10.55 15.01 3.33
N PRO A 7 -10.69 15.52 4.56
CA PRO A 7 -11.78 15.11 5.45
C PRO A 7 -13.17 15.41 4.87
N LYS A 8 -13.32 16.48 4.10
CA LYS A 8 -14.59 16.80 3.42
C LYS A 8 -14.98 15.80 2.33
N LEU A 9 -14.01 15.11 1.71
CA LEU A 9 -14.32 14.05 0.76
C LEU A 9 -14.94 12.85 1.46
N ILE A 10 -14.52 12.52 2.68
CA ILE A 10 -15.11 11.41 3.47
C ILE A 10 -16.55 11.71 3.85
N GLU A 11 -16.88 12.95 4.22
CA GLU A 11 -18.25 13.34 4.48
C GLU A 11 -19.15 13.13 3.25
N ASN A 12 -18.61 13.34 2.04
CA ASN A 12 -19.29 13.05 0.77
C ASN A 12 -19.37 11.56 0.44
N PHE A 13 -18.43 10.72 0.89
CA PHE A 13 -18.46 9.26 0.70
C PHE A 13 -19.59 8.59 1.47
N GLY A 14 -20.07 9.16 2.58
CA GLY A 14 -21.26 8.70 3.28
C GLY A 14 -22.54 8.74 2.43
N ASN A 15 -22.56 9.52 1.34
CA ASN A 15 -23.66 9.64 0.39
C ASN A 15 -23.53 8.76 -0.86
N GLN A 16 -22.74 7.68 -0.83
CA GLN A 16 -22.64 6.59 -1.81
C GLN A 16 -22.18 6.94 -3.23
N ASN A 17 -21.94 8.21 -3.58
CA ASN A 17 -21.45 8.60 -4.91
C ASN A 17 -20.35 9.65 -4.77
N PRO A 18 -19.05 9.25 -4.72
CA PRO A 18 -17.98 10.21 -4.91
C PRO A 18 -18.16 10.88 -6.28
N LYS A 19 -18.01 12.19 -6.33
CA LYS A 19 -17.98 12.93 -7.59
C LYS A 19 -16.68 12.58 -8.32
N GLY A 20 -16.78 12.31 -9.61
CA GLY A 20 -15.61 12.03 -10.45
C GLY A 20 -15.35 10.54 -10.67
N VAL A 21 -14.28 10.27 -11.41
CA VAL A 21 -13.85 8.91 -11.76
C VAL A 21 -12.88 8.40 -10.73
N THR A 22 -13.23 7.29 -10.08
CA THR A 22 -12.41 6.64 -9.06
C THR A 22 -11.80 5.33 -9.56
N LEU A 23 -10.87 4.77 -8.83
CA LEU A 23 -10.30 3.45 -9.11
C LEU A 23 -11.39 2.35 -9.18
N PHE A 24 -12.46 2.47 -8.38
CA PHE A 24 -13.59 1.54 -8.44
C PHE A 24 -14.27 1.54 -9.81
N ASN A 25 -14.42 2.70 -10.46
CA ASN A 25 -14.98 2.76 -11.80
C ASN A 25 -14.17 2.00 -12.84
N LYS A 26 -12.83 1.95 -12.68
CA LYS A 26 -11.97 1.16 -13.57
C LYS A 26 -12.20 -0.35 -13.41
N TYR A 27 -12.45 -0.85 -12.20
CA TYR A 27 -12.86 -2.25 -11.98
C TYR A 27 -14.25 -2.52 -12.55
N GLN A 28 -15.21 -1.61 -12.37
CA GLN A 28 -16.56 -1.77 -12.94
C GLN A 28 -16.57 -1.92 -14.46
N GLN A 29 -15.66 -1.25 -15.16
CA GLN A 29 -15.54 -1.38 -16.62
C GLN A 29 -15.24 -2.83 -17.04
N LEU A 30 -14.41 -3.53 -16.26
CA LEU A 30 -14.12 -4.94 -16.53
C LEU A 30 -15.35 -5.84 -16.32
N TYR A 31 -16.20 -5.51 -15.34
CA TYR A 31 -17.39 -6.29 -15.03
C TYR A 31 -18.52 -6.11 -16.07
N SER A 32 -18.64 -4.92 -16.63
CA SER A 32 -19.71 -4.57 -17.56
C SER A 32 -19.30 -4.59 -19.03
N ALA A 33 -18.03 -4.90 -19.32
CA ALA A 33 -17.44 -4.82 -20.66
C ALA A 33 -17.68 -3.46 -21.36
N THR A 34 -17.86 -2.38 -20.57
CA THR A 34 -18.03 -1.02 -21.08
C THR A 34 -16.70 -0.31 -21.11
N GLN A 35 -16.40 0.39 -22.19
CA GLN A 35 -15.25 1.28 -22.25
C GLN A 35 -15.66 2.66 -21.74
N GLN A 36 -15.11 3.05 -20.61
CA GLN A 36 -15.17 4.43 -20.13
C GLN A 36 -13.79 5.06 -20.29
N THR A 37 -13.71 6.18 -20.95
CA THR A 37 -12.44 6.82 -21.34
C THR A 37 -11.93 7.84 -20.33
N ASP A 38 -12.73 8.13 -19.29
CA ASP A 38 -12.39 9.18 -18.34
C ASP A 38 -11.20 8.79 -17.45
N ASP A 39 -10.30 9.73 -17.26
CA ASP A 39 -9.14 9.57 -16.37
C ASP A 39 -9.57 9.61 -14.91
N ILE A 40 -8.72 9.03 -14.03
CA ILE A 40 -8.94 9.08 -12.59
C ILE A 40 -8.59 10.48 -12.08
N ASP A 41 -9.41 10.98 -11.16
CA ASP A 41 -9.14 12.26 -10.50
C ASP A 41 -7.89 12.17 -9.61
N ILE A 42 -6.91 12.99 -9.93
CA ILE A 42 -5.70 13.21 -9.12
C ILE A 42 -5.85 14.57 -8.47
N ILE A 43 -5.72 14.63 -7.16
CA ILE A 43 -5.90 15.86 -6.37
C ILE A 43 -4.55 16.31 -5.84
N GLU A 44 -4.11 17.50 -6.24
CA GLU A 44 -2.95 18.15 -5.65
C GLU A 44 -3.22 18.48 -4.17
N PHE A 45 -2.43 17.93 -3.28
CA PHE A 45 -2.46 18.28 -1.85
C PHE A 45 -1.54 19.45 -1.55
N ASN A 46 -0.35 19.42 -2.12
CA ASN A 46 0.63 20.50 -2.07
C ASN A 46 1.62 20.34 -3.23
N SER A 47 2.61 21.23 -3.34
CA SER A 47 3.60 21.22 -4.42
C SER A 47 4.48 19.95 -4.52
N LEU A 48 4.40 19.05 -3.55
CA LEU A 48 5.21 17.80 -3.48
C LEU A 48 4.35 16.53 -3.46
N ILE A 49 3.07 16.63 -3.19
CA ILE A 49 2.20 15.47 -2.94
C ILE A 49 0.90 15.62 -3.70
N ASP A 50 0.64 14.66 -4.56
CA ASP A 50 -0.65 14.42 -5.17
C ASP A 50 -1.31 13.17 -4.57
N VAL A 51 -2.63 13.12 -4.58
CA VAL A 51 -3.38 12.01 -3.99
C VAL A 51 -4.45 11.52 -4.95
N ILE A 52 -4.48 10.22 -5.19
CA ILE A 52 -5.63 9.52 -5.76
C ILE A 52 -6.52 9.09 -4.58
N PRO A 53 -7.73 9.66 -4.45
CA PRO A 53 -8.59 9.34 -3.32
C PRO A 53 -9.06 7.89 -3.36
N ALA A 54 -9.11 7.25 -2.17
CA ALA A 54 -9.73 5.94 -2.03
C ALA A 54 -11.25 6.01 -2.20
N ASP A 55 -11.82 4.95 -2.76
CA ASP A 55 -13.26 4.77 -2.90
C ASP A 55 -13.71 3.64 -1.96
N PRO A 56 -14.65 3.87 -1.04
CA PRO A 56 -15.12 2.82 -0.13
C PRO A 56 -15.69 1.58 -0.84
N ARG A 57 -16.19 1.75 -2.06
CA ARG A 57 -16.71 0.65 -2.87
C ARG A 57 -15.63 -0.32 -3.35
N LEU A 58 -14.34 0.02 -3.23
CA LEU A 58 -13.24 -0.90 -3.50
C LEU A 58 -13.31 -2.18 -2.65
N SER A 59 -13.94 -2.11 -1.47
CA SER A 59 -14.21 -3.30 -0.63
C SER A 59 -15.14 -4.32 -1.29
N THR A 60 -15.86 -3.92 -2.33
CA THR A 60 -16.77 -4.81 -3.08
C THR A 60 -16.17 -5.34 -4.37
N VAL A 61 -14.93 -5.00 -4.68
CA VAL A 61 -14.20 -5.53 -5.84
C VAL A 61 -13.93 -7.01 -5.61
N SER A 62 -14.31 -7.85 -6.59
CA SER A 62 -14.07 -9.29 -6.56
C SER A 62 -13.91 -9.85 -7.95
N THR A 63 -13.01 -10.81 -8.11
CA THR A 63 -12.83 -11.59 -9.33
C THR A 63 -14.05 -12.43 -9.69
N ASP A 64 -14.92 -12.74 -8.73
CA ASP A 64 -16.19 -13.45 -8.97
C ASP A 64 -17.16 -12.66 -9.88
N LYS A 65 -16.98 -11.34 -9.98
CA LYS A 65 -17.78 -10.46 -10.83
C LYS A 65 -17.28 -10.38 -12.27
N LEU A 66 -16.14 -10.99 -12.57
CA LEU A 66 -15.58 -10.96 -13.91
C LEU A 66 -16.43 -11.77 -14.88
N PRO A 67 -16.60 -11.30 -16.14
CA PRO A 67 -17.27 -12.10 -17.17
C PRO A 67 -16.57 -13.44 -17.35
N SER A 68 -17.35 -14.51 -17.34
CA SER A 68 -16.85 -15.88 -17.53
C SER A 68 -17.33 -16.42 -18.87
N THR A 69 -16.45 -17.12 -19.57
CA THR A 69 -16.70 -17.76 -20.85
C THR A 69 -16.28 -19.23 -20.80
N ASN A 70 -16.68 -20.02 -21.80
CA ASN A 70 -16.21 -21.40 -21.95
C ASN A 70 -14.74 -21.50 -22.42
N ASN A 71 -14.07 -20.38 -22.66
CA ASN A 71 -12.70 -20.31 -23.11
C ASN A 71 -11.76 -19.91 -21.97
N ILE A 72 -10.97 -20.86 -21.48
CA ILE A 72 -10.02 -20.66 -20.37
C ILE A 72 -9.03 -19.52 -20.68
N ARG A 73 -8.56 -19.43 -21.93
CA ARG A 73 -7.61 -18.37 -22.32
C ARG A 73 -8.23 -16.99 -22.22
N SER A 74 -9.50 -16.85 -22.60
CA SER A 74 -10.25 -15.59 -22.46
C SER A 74 -10.43 -15.24 -21.00
N ASN A 75 -10.78 -16.20 -20.14
CA ASN A 75 -10.95 -15.99 -18.72
C ASN A 75 -9.62 -15.56 -18.05
N ASN A 76 -8.51 -16.21 -18.41
CA ASN A 76 -7.18 -15.84 -17.94
C ASN A 76 -6.78 -14.41 -18.39
N ALA A 77 -7.14 -14.02 -19.62
CA ALA A 77 -6.88 -12.67 -20.12
C ALA A 77 -7.65 -11.61 -19.32
N ILE A 78 -8.91 -11.87 -19.00
CA ILE A 78 -9.75 -10.97 -18.17
C ILE A 78 -9.20 -10.89 -16.74
N LEU A 79 -8.78 -12.01 -16.15
CA LEU A 79 -8.16 -12.03 -14.83
C LEU A 79 -6.84 -11.23 -14.81
N LEU A 80 -6.01 -11.38 -15.83
CA LEU A 80 -4.78 -10.58 -15.95
C LEU A 80 -5.09 -9.08 -16.11
N GLN A 81 -6.14 -8.72 -16.86
CA GLN A 81 -6.58 -7.31 -16.94
C GLN A 81 -7.03 -6.78 -15.59
N HIS A 82 -7.74 -7.58 -14.80
CA HIS A 82 -8.12 -7.22 -13.44
C HIS A 82 -6.90 -6.94 -12.55
N LEU A 83 -5.91 -7.81 -12.56
CA LEU A 83 -4.66 -7.59 -11.83
C LEU A 83 -3.92 -6.33 -12.31
N LYS A 84 -3.95 -6.04 -13.60
CA LYS A 84 -3.32 -4.87 -14.22
C LYS A 84 -4.06 -3.55 -13.98
N THR A 85 -5.27 -3.55 -13.40
CA THR A 85 -6.09 -2.33 -13.30
C THR A 85 -5.35 -1.17 -12.66
N ILE A 86 -4.69 -1.38 -11.51
CA ILE A 86 -3.96 -0.32 -10.81
C ILE A 86 -2.72 0.11 -11.61
N SER A 87 -1.92 -0.82 -12.09
CA SER A 87 -0.71 -0.49 -12.88
C SER A 87 -1.06 0.26 -14.17
N SER A 88 -2.18 -0.05 -14.82
CA SER A 88 -2.63 0.67 -16.01
C SER A 88 -3.03 2.12 -15.75
N VAL A 89 -3.49 2.42 -14.54
CA VAL A 89 -3.79 3.78 -14.07
C VAL A 89 -2.51 4.55 -13.73
N LEU A 90 -1.57 3.87 -13.08
CA LEU A 90 -0.35 4.52 -12.59
C LEU A 90 0.72 4.69 -13.67
N SER A 91 0.81 3.74 -14.62
CA SER A 91 1.85 3.74 -15.66
C SER A 91 1.94 5.05 -16.46
N PRO A 92 0.84 5.70 -16.90
CA PRO A 92 0.92 6.95 -17.66
C PRO A 92 1.47 8.15 -16.86
N ILE A 93 1.44 8.07 -15.54
CA ILE A 93 1.84 9.16 -14.64
C ILE A 93 3.10 8.86 -13.85
N ALA A 94 3.62 7.63 -13.92
CA ALA A 94 4.73 7.18 -13.07
C ALA A 94 5.99 8.06 -13.22
N ASP A 95 6.30 8.52 -14.42
CA ASP A 95 7.48 9.34 -14.69
C ASP A 95 7.43 10.76 -14.08
N TYR A 96 6.28 11.19 -13.57
CA TYR A 96 6.13 12.50 -12.91
C TYR A 96 6.44 12.45 -11.41
N TYR A 97 6.62 11.26 -10.82
CA TYR A 97 6.80 11.08 -9.38
C TYR A 97 8.07 10.30 -9.06
N ASP A 98 8.79 10.72 -8.02
CA ASP A 98 9.93 9.97 -7.48
C ASP A 98 9.47 8.67 -6.81
N TYR A 99 8.31 8.71 -6.13
CA TYR A 99 7.69 7.57 -5.46
C TYR A 99 6.17 7.60 -5.58
N ILE A 100 5.57 6.45 -5.80
CA ILE A 100 4.13 6.23 -5.71
C ILE A 100 3.87 5.29 -4.53
N LEU A 101 3.19 5.79 -3.50
CA LEU A 101 2.87 5.03 -2.29
C LEU A 101 1.40 4.60 -2.32
N ILE A 102 1.15 3.29 -2.26
CA ILE A 102 -0.20 2.74 -2.21
C ILE A 102 -0.50 2.27 -0.79
N ASP A 103 -1.40 2.98 -0.10
CA ASP A 103 -1.89 2.59 1.23
C ASP A 103 -2.98 1.52 1.08
N SER A 104 -2.64 0.28 1.42
CA SER A 104 -3.53 -0.86 1.27
C SER A 104 -4.20 -1.24 2.60
N HIS A 105 -5.39 -1.86 2.50
CA HIS A 105 -5.99 -2.54 3.65
C HIS A 105 -5.20 -3.83 3.96
N PRO A 106 -5.02 -4.21 5.24
CA PRO A 106 -4.21 -5.38 5.61
C PRO A 106 -4.85 -6.73 5.25
N GLU A 107 -6.10 -6.74 4.79
CA GLU A 107 -6.79 -7.96 4.41
C GLU A 107 -6.40 -8.43 3.01
N VAL A 108 -6.20 -9.74 2.86
CA VAL A 108 -6.00 -10.36 1.54
C VAL A 108 -7.28 -10.21 0.73
N SER A 109 -7.19 -9.48 -0.37
CA SER A 109 -8.31 -9.16 -1.24
C SER A 109 -7.87 -9.08 -2.71
N ASP A 110 -8.83 -9.14 -3.63
CA ASP A 110 -8.53 -9.01 -5.06
C ASP A 110 -7.92 -7.64 -5.41
N VAL A 111 -8.26 -6.58 -4.65
CA VAL A 111 -7.61 -5.27 -4.78
C VAL A 111 -6.16 -5.33 -4.29
N MET A 112 -5.88 -6.02 -3.18
CA MET A 112 -4.51 -6.19 -2.69
C MET A 112 -3.64 -6.93 -3.70
N ARG A 113 -4.17 -7.95 -4.38
CA ARG A 113 -3.46 -8.66 -5.45
C ARG A 113 -3.12 -7.73 -6.63
N SER A 114 -4.03 -6.82 -6.99
CA SER A 114 -3.77 -5.79 -8.01
C SER A 114 -2.75 -4.74 -7.54
N ILE A 115 -2.71 -4.42 -6.24
CA ILE A 115 -1.69 -3.54 -5.64
C ILE A 115 -0.32 -4.21 -5.71
N ILE A 116 -0.22 -5.48 -5.32
CA ILE A 116 1.03 -6.24 -5.44
C ILE A 116 1.49 -6.26 -6.90
N TYR A 117 0.60 -6.53 -7.86
CA TYR A 117 0.95 -6.47 -9.29
C TYR A 117 1.53 -5.12 -9.72
N ALA A 118 1.03 -4.02 -9.15
CA ALA A 118 1.41 -2.66 -9.54
C ALA A 118 2.64 -2.11 -8.80
N SER A 119 3.18 -2.86 -7.83
CA SER A 119 4.23 -2.38 -6.93
C SER A 119 5.57 -3.06 -7.22
N ASP A 120 6.66 -2.30 -7.15
CA ASP A 120 8.03 -2.86 -7.17
C ASP A 120 8.39 -3.43 -5.79
N TYR A 121 7.94 -2.75 -4.72
CA TYR A 121 8.26 -3.08 -3.34
C TYR A 121 7.00 -3.08 -2.46
N CYS A 122 7.01 -3.96 -1.48
CA CYS A 122 6.05 -3.96 -0.38
C CYS A 122 6.77 -3.72 0.94
N VAL A 123 6.26 -2.81 1.75
CA VAL A 123 6.71 -2.56 3.12
C VAL A 123 5.54 -2.75 4.08
N SER A 124 5.80 -3.26 5.29
CA SER A 124 4.76 -3.53 6.27
C SER A 124 5.03 -2.76 7.57
N PRO A 125 4.30 -1.68 7.87
CA PRO A 125 4.35 -1.05 9.19
C PRO A 125 3.80 -2.02 10.25
N VAL A 126 4.60 -2.32 11.28
CA VAL A 126 4.24 -3.31 12.30
C VAL A 126 4.55 -2.80 13.71
N LYS A 127 3.74 -3.19 14.67
CA LYS A 127 4.14 -3.12 16.07
C LYS A 127 5.13 -4.25 16.35
N LEU A 128 6.07 -3.99 17.27
CA LEU A 128 7.06 -5.02 17.66
C LEU A 128 6.46 -5.98 18.70
N ASP A 129 5.36 -6.64 18.33
CA ASP A 129 4.71 -7.68 19.10
C ASP A 129 4.60 -8.99 18.30
N ARG A 130 4.33 -10.08 19.01
CA ARG A 130 4.28 -11.41 18.40
C ARG A 130 3.22 -11.55 17.32
N GLN A 131 2.06 -10.92 17.50
CA GLN A 131 0.95 -11.04 16.53
C GLN A 131 1.30 -10.32 15.23
N SER A 132 1.83 -9.11 15.32
CA SER A 132 2.26 -8.34 14.14
C SER A 132 3.42 -9.01 13.42
N SER A 133 4.36 -9.60 14.18
CA SER A 133 5.49 -10.33 13.58
C SER A 133 5.07 -11.61 12.83
N ILE A 134 4.00 -12.29 13.27
CA ILE A 134 3.41 -13.41 12.51
C ILE A 134 2.77 -12.88 11.22
N GLY A 135 2.13 -11.71 11.28
CA GLY A 135 1.55 -11.05 10.12
C GLY A 135 2.54 -10.77 9.00
N VAL A 136 3.80 -10.45 9.33
CA VAL A 136 4.88 -10.24 8.33
C VAL A 136 5.06 -11.48 7.46
N ALA A 137 5.18 -12.66 8.08
CA ALA A 137 5.34 -13.91 7.33
C ALA A 137 4.14 -14.19 6.41
N THR A 138 2.92 -13.83 6.85
CA THR A 138 1.71 -13.95 6.02
C THR A 138 1.77 -13.01 4.81
N VAL A 139 2.20 -11.76 4.99
CA VAL A 139 2.36 -10.80 3.89
C VAL A 139 3.40 -11.30 2.88
N ILE A 140 4.55 -11.79 3.34
CA ILE A 140 5.58 -12.37 2.46
C ILE A 140 5.03 -13.56 1.67
N GLY A 141 4.31 -14.46 2.34
CA GLY A 141 3.67 -15.60 1.69
C GLY A 141 2.67 -15.17 0.60
N GLU A 142 1.86 -14.14 0.88
CA GLU A 142 0.89 -13.64 -0.10
C GLU A 142 1.56 -12.98 -1.31
N ILE A 143 2.63 -12.21 -1.10
CA ILE A 143 3.42 -11.63 -2.21
C ILE A 143 3.95 -12.74 -3.11
N ASN A 144 4.53 -13.80 -2.54
CA ASN A 144 5.05 -14.93 -3.28
C ASN A 144 3.94 -15.65 -4.08
N ASN A 145 2.81 -15.92 -3.44
CA ASN A 145 1.65 -16.54 -4.10
C ASN A 145 1.15 -15.70 -5.28
N VAL A 146 1.06 -14.39 -5.11
CA VAL A 146 0.61 -13.48 -6.18
C VAL A 146 1.62 -13.47 -7.32
N ASN A 147 2.93 -13.39 -7.03
CA ASN A 147 3.97 -13.44 -8.06
C ASN A 147 3.92 -14.76 -8.85
N GLU A 148 3.74 -15.90 -8.19
CA GLU A 148 3.60 -17.21 -8.82
C GLU A 148 2.35 -17.27 -9.71
N ASP A 149 1.19 -16.82 -9.22
CA ASP A 149 -0.06 -16.78 -9.99
C ASP A 149 0.08 -15.90 -11.24
N ILE A 150 0.72 -14.74 -11.11
CA ILE A 150 1.00 -13.84 -12.23
C ILE A 150 1.89 -14.53 -13.25
N ALA A 151 2.97 -15.18 -12.80
CA ALA A 151 3.88 -15.91 -13.70
C ALA A 151 3.14 -17.01 -14.46
N MET A 152 2.27 -17.78 -13.80
CA MET A 152 1.44 -18.80 -14.44
C MET A 152 0.49 -18.23 -15.48
N LEU A 153 -0.23 -17.14 -15.14
CA LEU A 153 -1.16 -16.47 -16.07
C LEU A 153 -0.43 -15.94 -17.32
N ARG A 154 0.72 -15.32 -17.12
CA ARG A 154 1.55 -14.75 -18.22
C ARG A 154 2.05 -15.84 -19.14
N ASN A 155 2.54 -16.94 -18.59
CA ASN A 155 2.99 -18.10 -19.36
C ASN A 155 1.83 -18.71 -20.18
N ALA A 156 0.66 -18.89 -19.55
CA ALA A 156 -0.52 -19.43 -20.25
C ALA A 156 -1.01 -18.53 -21.40
N LEU A 157 -0.87 -17.22 -21.24
CA LEU A 157 -1.25 -16.23 -22.26
C LEU A 157 -0.15 -15.92 -23.26
N LYS A 158 1.08 -16.34 -23.00
CA LYS A 158 2.30 -16.01 -23.79
C LYS A 158 2.51 -14.49 -23.86
N VAL A 159 2.33 -13.79 -22.72
CA VAL A 159 2.55 -12.35 -22.63
C VAL A 159 4.05 -12.09 -22.43
N GLY A 160 4.63 -11.27 -23.29
CA GLY A 160 6.07 -10.98 -23.33
C GLY A 160 6.47 -9.62 -22.74
N ASP A 161 5.57 -8.92 -22.03
CA ASP A 161 5.90 -7.64 -21.40
C ASP A 161 6.84 -7.82 -20.19
N ALA A 162 7.58 -6.78 -19.84
CA ALA A 162 8.53 -6.79 -18.73
C ALA A 162 7.79 -6.62 -17.40
N TYR A 163 7.29 -7.71 -16.83
CA TYR A 163 6.82 -7.73 -15.44
C TYR A 163 8.00 -8.09 -14.52
N LYS A 164 8.10 -7.39 -13.41
CA LYS A 164 9.02 -7.74 -12.31
C LYS A 164 8.19 -8.18 -11.10
N ASP A 165 8.65 -9.23 -10.45
CA ASP A 165 8.05 -9.68 -9.20
C ASP A 165 8.16 -8.60 -8.13
N THR A 166 7.08 -8.40 -7.38
CA THR A 166 7.08 -7.51 -6.23
C THR A 166 7.96 -8.08 -5.14
N ILE A 167 8.81 -7.23 -4.56
CA ILE A 167 9.76 -7.63 -3.51
C ILE A 167 9.24 -7.14 -2.15
N PHE A 168 9.23 -8.01 -1.15
CA PHE A 168 9.07 -7.57 0.24
C PHE A 168 10.35 -6.87 0.69
N ALA A 169 10.30 -5.55 0.87
CA ALA A 169 11.47 -4.74 1.23
C ALA A 169 11.76 -4.74 2.75
N GLY A 170 10.77 -5.12 3.56
CA GLY A 170 10.92 -5.25 5.00
C GLY A 170 9.75 -4.70 5.81
N ALA A 171 9.68 -5.09 7.07
CA ALA A 171 8.79 -4.51 8.06
C ALA A 171 9.40 -3.21 8.62
N MET A 172 8.56 -2.24 8.94
CA MET A 172 8.92 -1.00 9.62
C MET A 172 8.39 -1.03 11.05
N GLY A 173 9.29 -1.07 12.04
CA GLY A 173 8.90 -1.03 13.45
C GLY A 173 8.23 0.30 13.78
N MET A 174 6.95 0.25 14.18
CA MET A 174 6.14 1.42 14.50
C MET A 174 5.59 1.34 15.91
N MET A 175 5.45 2.51 16.56
CA MET A 175 4.92 2.62 17.93
C MET A 175 5.68 1.74 18.94
N ALA A 176 6.99 1.62 18.75
CA ALA A 176 7.85 0.84 19.62
C ALA A 176 7.94 1.49 21.02
N ARG A 177 7.93 0.67 22.05
CA ARG A 177 8.04 1.16 23.45
C ARG A 177 9.47 0.97 23.93
N GLU A 178 10.01 2.05 24.47
CA GLU A 178 11.33 2.08 25.07
C GLU A 178 11.30 2.33 26.56
N TYR A 179 12.32 1.86 27.24
CA TYR A 179 12.66 2.24 28.59
C TYR A 179 14.16 2.53 28.64
N ALA A 180 14.54 3.71 29.13
CA ALA A 180 15.94 4.18 29.15
C ALA A 180 16.65 4.05 27.76
N GLU A 181 15.95 4.48 26.71
CA GLU A 181 16.41 4.47 25.31
C GLU A 181 16.61 3.07 24.67
N GLU A 182 16.22 2.02 25.37
CA GLU A 182 16.25 0.65 24.86
C GLU A 182 14.83 0.10 24.66
N LEU A 183 14.63 -0.71 23.63
CA LEU A 183 13.37 -1.42 23.44
C LEU A 183 13.03 -2.27 24.66
N LYS A 184 11.74 -2.31 25.03
CA LYS A 184 11.29 -3.25 26.06
C LYS A 184 11.60 -4.68 25.66
N GLN A 185 11.88 -5.53 26.62
CA GLN A 185 12.37 -6.89 26.39
C GLN A 185 11.55 -7.70 25.38
N THR A 186 10.22 -7.60 25.43
CA THR A 186 9.33 -8.30 24.49
C THR A 186 9.46 -7.77 23.08
N GLU A 187 9.59 -6.46 22.92
CA GLU A 187 9.75 -5.81 21.62
C GLU A 187 11.15 -6.03 21.05
N GLN A 188 12.16 -6.00 21.90
CA GLN A 188 13.53 -6.34 21.52
C GLN A 188 13.63 -7.77 20.99
N TYR A 189 12.93 -8.73 21.63
CA TYR A 189 12.89 -10.11 21.18
C TYR A 189 12.29 -10.23 19.75
N GLU A 190 11.14 -9.61 19.52
CA GLU A 190 10.47 -9.67 18.21
C GLU A 190 11.26 -8.91 17.13
N TYR A 191 11.84 -7.77 17.48
CA TYR A 191 12.73 -7.02 16.59
C TYR A 191 13.94 -7.88 16.17
N ASN A 192 14.63 -8.51 17.12
CA ASN A 192 15.78 -9.35 16.83
C ASN A 192 15.40 -10.57 15.97
N ARG A 193 14.21 -11.15 16.19
CA ARG A 193 13.70 -12.26 15.40
C ARG A 193 13.51 -11.88 13.94
N LEU A 194 12.82 -10.76 13.67
CA LEU A 194 12.62 -10.24 12.32
C LEU A 194 13.95 -9.81 11.68
N ARG A 195 14.85 -9.21 12.45
CA ARG A 195 16.18 -8.81 11.96
C ARG A 195 17.03 -10.00 11.54
N GLN A 196 17.00 -11.10 12.30
CA GLN A 196 17.71 -12.34 11.94
C GLN A 196 17.16 -12.96 10.65
N ALA A 197 15.87 -12.81 10.39
CA ALA A 197 15.25 -13.24 9.13
C ALA A 197 15.55 -12.29 7.95
N GLY A 198 16.04 -11.08 8.22
CA GLY A 198 16.24 -10.04 7.21
C GLY A 198 14.95 -9.31 6.83
N ASP A 199 13.88 -9.46 7.62
CA ASP A 199 12.53 -9.02 7.29
C ASP A 199 12.14 -7.68 7.92
N ILE A 200 13.06 -6.92 8.52
CA ILE A 200 12.78 -5.64 9.17
C ILE A 200 13.88 -4.61 8.93
N PHE A 201 13.46 -3.36 8.77
CA PHE A 201 14.34 -2.20 8.73
C PHE A 201 15.11 -2.02 10.03
N GLU A 202 16.30 -1.45 9.97
CA GLU A 202 17.14 -1.19 11.14
C GLU A 202 16.53 -0.12 12.03
N HIS A 203 15.93 0.91 11.42
CA HIS A 203 15.30 2.01 12.13
C HIS A 203 13.84 1.72 12.43
N TYR A 204 13.38 2.19 13.60
CA TYR A 204 11.99 2.11 14.03
C TYR A 204 11.51 3.44 14.62
N VAL A 205 10.21 3.59 14.77
CA VAL A 205 9.59 4.79 15.34
C VAL A 205 8.92 4.45 16.66
N THR A 206 9.26 5.20 17.71
CA THR A 206 8.72 4.99 19.06
C THR A 206 7.30 5.53 19.21
N GLU A 207 6.54 4.94 20.13
CA GLU A 207 5.26 5.50 20.59
C GLU A 207 5.50 6.84 21.26
N GLY A 208 4.60 7.83 21.02
CA GLY A 208 4.70 9.12 21.69
C GLY A 208 3.62 10.10 21.27
N ASP A 209 3.48 11.15 22.08
CA ASP A 209 2.42 12.15 21.90
C ASP A 209 2.62 12.98 20.63
N GLY A 210 3.86 13.14 20.14
CA GLY A 210 4.13 13.85 18.89
C GLY A 210 3.33 13.29 17.71
N LEU A 211 3.24 11.97 17.57
CA LEU A 211 2.45 11.34 16.51
C LEU A 211 0.95 11.52 16.72
N ARG A 212 0.48 11.48 17.97
CA ARG A 212 -0.94 11.68 18.29
C ARG A 212 -1.38 13.10 17.97
N VAL A 213 -0.55 14.09 18.35
CA VAL A 213 -0.79 15.51 18.04
C VAL A 213 -0.75 15.74 16.54
N ALA A 214 0.29 15.26 15.84
CA ALA A 214 0.40 15.35 14.39
C ALA A 214 -0.84 14.78 13.68
N ALA A 215 -1.35 13.63 14.16
CA ALA A 215 -2.54 13.00 13.61
C ALA A 215 -3.81 13.83 13.89
N ALA A 216 -3.97 14.35 15.10
CA ALA A 216 -5.14 15.15 15.50
C ALA A 216 -5.18 16.51 14.76
N GLU A 217 -4.04 17.16 14.63
CA GLU A 217 -3.90 18.45 13.96
C GLU A 217 -3.77 18.31 12.42
N ARG A 218 -3.61 17.08 11.91
CA ARG A 218 -3.44 16.77 10.48
C ARG A 218 -2.21 17.45 9.86
N VAL A 219 -1.17 17.57 10.64
CA VAL A 219 0.12 18.13 10.21
C VAL A 219 1.20 17.05 10.20
N SER A 220 2.34 17.36 9.63
CA SER A 220 3.51 16.50 9.73
C SER A 220 4.05 16.47 11.15
N VAL A 221 4.63 15.35 11.60
CA VAL A 221 5.33 15.28 12.88
C VAL A 221 6.52 16.27 12.96
N TYR A 222 7.03 16.69 11.82
CA TYR A 222 8.09 17.70 11.72
C TYR A 222 7.61 19.11 12.10
N ASP A 223 6.31 19.38 11.98
CA ASP A 223 5.69 20.68 12.26
C ASP A 223 5.17 20.80 13.69
N VAL A 224 5.17 19.69 14.44
CA VAL A 224 4.68 19.65 15.83
C VAL A 224 5.74 20.15 16.80
N GLN A 225 5.42 21.20 17.56
CA GLN A 225 6.35 21.87 18.49
C GLN A 225 6.23 21.33 19.93
N ILE A 226 6.39 20.04 20.13
CA ILE A 226 6.49 19.44 21.47
C ILE A 226 7.77 18.57 21.56
N SER A 227 8.34 18.47 22.77
CA SER A 227 9.65 17.83 22.98
C SER A 227 9.75 16.41 22.42
N ASN A 228 8.69 15.61 22.57
CA ASN A 228 8.67 14.23 22.07
C ASN A 228 8.53 14.14 20.55
N ALA A 229 8.00 15.15 19.86
CA ALA A 229 7.88 15.18 18.42
C ALA A 229 9.25 15.20 17.72
N TYR A 230 10.24 15.88 18.28
CA TYR A 230 11.59 15.94 17.71
C TYR A 230 12.26 14.58 17.64
N LYS A 231 12.10 13.74 18.68
CA LYS A 231 12.61 12.36 18.65
C LYS A 231 11.98 11.57 17.52
N GLN A 232 10.66 11.59 17.43
CA GLN A 232 9.91 10.86 16.41
C GLN A 232 10.18 11.37 15.00
N ALA A 233 10.29 12.69 14.82
CA ALA A 233 10.69 13.29 13.54
C ALA A 233 12.07 12.81 13.11
N SER A 234 13.06 12.75 14.02
CA SER A 234 14.39 12.20 13.74
C SER A 234 14.33 10.71 13.37
N GLN A 235 13.53 9.92 14.08
CA GLN A 235 13.34 8.50 13.78
C GLN A 235 12.71 8.28 12.41
N PHE A 236 11.67 9.05 12.06
CA PHE A 236 11.08 9.01 10.71
C PHE A 236 12.07 9.40 9.64
N LYS A 237 12.90 10.42 9.87
CA LYS A 237 13.95 10.80 8.92
C LYS A 237 14.91 9.64 8.65
N ASN A 238 15.39 8.97 9.69
CA ASN A 238 16.31 7.85 9.53
C ASN A 238 15.65 6.67 8.82
N LEU A 239 14.41 6.33 9.21
CA LEU A 239 13.62 5.29 8.55
C LEU A 239 13.36 5.62 7.07
N THR A 240 13.06 6.88 6.74
CA THR A 240 12.85 7.33 5.37
C THR A 240 14.14 7.20 4.54
N ILE A 241 15.30 7.58 5.11
CA ILE A 241 16.59 7.43 4.41
C ILE A 241 16.89 5.95 4.13
N GLU A 242 16.61 5.07 5.09
CA GLU A 242 16.77 3.63 4.92
C GLU A 242 15.82 3.09 3.84
N PHE A 243 14.53 3.48 3.89
CA PHE A 243 13.55 3.15 2.87
C PHE A 243 14.01 3.56 1.46
N MET A 244 14.45 4.80 1.29
CA MET A 244 14.93 5.31 0.00
C MET A 244 16.19 4.59 -0.52
N ARG A 245 16.97 3.94 0.36
CA ARG A 245 18.13 3.12 -0.04
C ARG A 245 17.73 1.71 -0.44
N THR A 246 16.70 1.18 0.20
CA THR A 246 16.22 -0.19 -0.02
C THR A 246 15.28 -0.28 -1.22
N CYS A 247 14.41 0.71 -1.38
CA CYS A 247 13.41 0.78 -2.45
C CYS A 247 13.87 1.73 -3.57
N ARG A 248 14.79 1.26 -4.42
CA ARG A 248 15.35 2.03 -5.54
C ARG A 248 15.00 1.43 -6.89
#